data_5f78f8bf07e4064142fb5de65958ab1a
#
_entry.id   5f78f8bf07e4064142fb5de65958ab1a
#
_cell.length_a   1.000
_cell.length_b   1.000
_cell.length_c   1.000
_cell.angle_alpha   90.00
_cell.angle_beta   90.00
_cell.angle_gamma   90.00
#
_symmetry.space_group_name_H-M   'P 1'
#
loop_
_entity.id
_entity.type
_entity.pdbx_description
1 polymer ?
#
loop_
_entity_poly.entity_id
_entity_poly.type
_entity_poly.pdbx_seq_one_letter_code
_entity_poly.pdbx_strand_id
1 'polypeptide(L)'
;TKYQLQTAPGVALMKNDPASIQDAGNQGFIQDASFATTDDGGTGGASYDNTGHAKLVGVLNGFFFIDNTTKKPTFANNVAASQAFGTNPNTGSTNGFAFVNNDPFQEYICKADAAISQANQNALAYNCNNNDGSNKDGQSVVTLEIGSNNADTSMFTVIGTAEDPENEDITAAGCNVKVVMAAAARLYG
;
A
#
# COMPACT_ATOMS: atom_id res chain seq x y z
N THR A 1 -5.11 -1.56 -12.67
CA THR A 1 -6.02 -0.41 -12.86
C THR A 1 -5.26 0.89 -12.67
N LYS A 2 -5.74 1.98 -13.27
CA LYS A 2 -5.15 3.32 -13.21
C LYS A 2 -6.01 4.22 -12.35
N TYR A 3 -5.40 4.88 -11.36
CA TYR A 3 -6.04 5.85 -10.47
C TYR A 3 -5.37 7.21 -10.58
N GLN A 4 -6.09 8.26 -10.21
CA GLN A 4 -5.49 9.60 -10.15
C GLN A 4 -4.54 9.71 -8.96
N LEU A 5 -3.43 10.40 -9.18
CA LEU A 5 -2.41 10.70 -8.19
C LEU A 5 -2.28 12.22 -8.06
N GLN A 6 -2.45 12.71 -6.85
CA GLN A 6 -2.31 14.12 -6.54
C GLN A 6 -0.84 14.56 -6.65
N THR A 7 -0.62 15.78 -7.15
CA THR A 7 0.68 16.46 -7.03
C THR A 7 0.99 16.72 -5.55
N ALA A 8 2.24 16.50 -5.13
CA ALA A 8 2.67 16.62 -3.74
C ALA A 8 1.73 15.83 -2.78
N PRO A 9 1.73 14.50 -2.84
CA PRO A 9 0.71 13.67 -2.17
C PRO A 9 0.72 13.75 -0.64
N GLY A 10 1.73 14.37 -0.04
CA GLY A 10 1.85 14.54 1.41
C GLY A 10 2.53 13.37 2.12
N VAL A 11 2.45 12.19 1.56
CA VAL A 11 3.13 10.96 2.00
C VAL A 11 3.92 10.40 0.82
N ALA A 12 5.08 9.85 1.07
CA ALA A 12 5.84 9.17 0.02
C ALA A 12 5.10 7.89 -0.39
N LEU A 13 5.07 7.63 -1.69
CA LEU A 13 4.42 6.45 -2.27
C LEU A 13 5.48 5.63 -3.00
N MET A 14 5.52 4.34 -2.71
CA MET A 14 6.47 3.41 -3.29
C MET A 14 5.77 2.31 -4.07
N LYS A 15 6.45 1.77 -5.06
CA LYS A 15 5.99 0.53 -5.68
C LYS A 15 5.94 -0.58 -4.62
N ASN A 16 4.88 -1.36 -4.65
CA ASN A 16 4.51 -2.41 -3.71
C ASN A 16 3.92 -1.93 -2.37
N ASP A 17 3.68 -0.62 -2.17
CA ASP A 17 2.87 -0.19 -1.04
C ASP A 17 1.41 -0.63 -1.21
N PRO A 18 0.72 -1.01 -0.13
CA PRO A 18 -0.73 -1.11 -0.15
C PRO A 18 -1.34 0.27 -0.43
N ALA A 19 -2.42 0.29 -1.19
CA ALA A 19 -3.04 1.52 -1.66
C ALA A 19 -4.52 1.62 -1.30
N SER A 20 -4.95 2.80 -0.93
CA SER A 20 -6.35 3.16 -0.69
C SER A 20 -6.75 4.42 -1.47
N ILE A 21 -8.04 4.70 -1.50
CA ILE A 21 -8.56 5.97 -2.03
C ILE A 21 -8.64 6.96 -0.86
N GLN A 22 -8.13 8.15 -1.06
CA GLN A 22 -8.24 9.24 -0.08
C GLN A 22 -9.70 9.63 0.12
N ASP A 23 -10.16 9.64 1.35
CA ASP A 23 -11.55 9.93 1.74
C ASP A 23 -11.78 11.37 2.20
N ALA A 24 -10.78 12.03 2.76
CA ALA A 24 -10.87 13.37 3.30
C ALA A 24 -10.23 14.42 2.37
N GLY A 25 -10.98 15.44 2.02
CA GLY A 25 -10.49 16.65 1.35
C GLY A 25 -10.15 16.51 -0.14
N ASN A 26 -9.54 15.43 -0.58
CA ASN A 26 -9.15 15.16 -1.96
C ASN A 26 -9.69 13.81 -2.45
N GLN A 27 -10.99 13.64 -2.36
CA GLN A 27 -11.68 12.41 -2.71
C GLN A 27 -11.35 11.92 -4.12
N GLY A 28 -11.00 10.65 -4.23
CA GLY A 28 -10.74 9.98 -5.49
C GLY A 28 -9.26 9.88 -5.90
N PHE A 29 -8.34 10.48 -5.14
CA PHE A 29 -6.92 10.27 -5.34
C PHE A 29 -6.42 9.03 -4.61
N ILE A 30 -5.44 8.37 -5.20
CA ILE A 30 -4.76 7.24 -4.57
C ILE A 30 -3.84 7.77 -3.45
N GLN A 31 -3.78 7.04 -2.36
CA GLN A 31 -2.86 7.28 -1.25
C GLN A 31 -2.29 5.96 -0.74
N ASP A 32 -1.25 6.06 0.08
CA ASP A 32 -0.74 4.93 0.84
C ASP A 32 -1.80 4.46 1.85
N ALA A 33 -2.02 3.15 1.92
CA ALA A 33 -2.88 2.52 2.91
C ALA A 33 -2.11 2.08 4.17
N SER A 34 -0.83 2.44 4.28
CA SER A 34 -0.05 2.13 5.47
C SER A 34 -0.61 2.88 6.68
N PHE A 35 -0.67 2.17 7.80
CA PHE A 35 -1.36 2.63 9.00
C PHE A 35 -0.43 3.35 9.97
N ALA A 36 -0.83 4.52 10.37
CA ALA A 36 -0.49 4.97 11.70
C ALA A 36 -1.36 4.19 12.70
N THR A 37 -0.76 3.64 13.73
CA THR A 37 -1.42 2.88 14.80
C THR A 37 -2.36 3.74 15.68
N THR A 38 -2.61 4.97 15.31
CA THR A 38 -3.48 5.90 16.00
C THR A 38 -4.53 6.42 15.03
N ASP A 39 -5.75 6.10 15.34
CA ASP A 39 -6.98 6.68 14.79
C ASP A 39 -7.06 8.17 15.19
N ASP A 40 -6.27 8.99 14.58
CA ASP A 40 -6.27 10.41 14.83
C ASP A 40 -6.59 11.24 13.60
N GLY A 41 -7.66 10.94 12.90
CA GLY A 41 -8.36 11.86 11.99
C GLY A 41 -7.55 12.99 11.34
N GLY A 42 -6.23 12.93 11.35
CA GLY A 42 -5.37 14.04 10.98
C GLY A 42 -4.08 13.62 10.30
N THR A 43 -3.97 13.96 9.05
CA THR A 43 -2.73 14.14 8.28
C THR A 43 -1.75 12.97 8.24
N GLY A 44 -2.01 11.99 7.38
CA GLY A 44 -0.92 11.24 6.79
C GLY A 44 -0.94 9.74 6.82
N GLY A 45 -2.02 9.09 7.18
CA GLY A 45 -2.21 7.66 7.01
C GLY A 45 -3.69 7.35 7.01
N ALA A 46 -4.17 6.59 6.08
CA ALA A 46 -5.52 6.08 6.18
C ALA A 46 -5.56 5.10 7.34
N SER A 47 -6.14 5.51 8.46
CA SER A 47 -6.52 4.56 9.48
C SER A 47 -7.58 3.64 8.89
N TYR A 48 -7.25 2.38 8.75
CA TYR A 48 -8.19 1.37 8.33
C TYR A 48 -8.98 0.92 9.57
N ASP A 49 -10.11 1.54 9.79
CA ASP A 49 -11.07 1.01 10.73
C ASP A 49 -12.41 0.72 10.03
N ASN A 50 -13.19 -0.12 10.65
CA ASN A 50 -14.48 -0.57 10.12
C ASN A 50 -15.57 0.52 10.18
N THR A 51 -15.25 1.77 10.55
CA THR A 51 -16.23 2.83 10.81
C THR A 51 -16.37 3.86 9.70
N GLY A 52 -15.75 3.62 8.53
CA GLY A 52 -15.97 4.46 7.34
C GLY A 52 -14.72 4.88 6.58
N HIS A 53 -13.58 4.29 6.88
CA HIS A 53 -12.30 4.64 6.27
C HIS A 53 -12.04 3.96 4.92
N ALA A 54 -11.09 4.53 4.18
CA ALA A 54 -10.78 4.14 2.82
C ALA A 54 -10.36 2.67 2.71
N LYS A 55 -11.15 1.88 2.01
CA LYS A 55 -10.85 0.47 1.77
C LYS A 55 -9.63 0.29 0.87
N LEU A 56 -8.93 -0.81 1.07
CA LEU A 56 -7.81 -1.22 0.25
C LEU A 56 -8.26 -1.44 -1.21
N VAL A 57 -7.63 -0.74 -2.14
CA VAL A 57 -7.89 -0.90 -3.58
C VAL A 57 -6.92 -1.85 -4.24
N GLY A 58 -5.78 -2.12 -3.62
CA GLY A 58 -4.77 -3.00 -4.17
C GLY A 58 -3.35 -2.63 -3.74
N VAL A 59 -2.39 -2.98 -4.56
CA VAL A 59 -0.97 -2.74 -4.34
C VAL A 59 -0.40 -1.89 -5.47
N LEU A 60 0.37 -0.86 -5.13
CA LEU A 60 0.99 0.06 -6.09
C LEU A 60 1.99 -0.66 -6.98
N ASN A 61 1.93 -0.41 -8.28
CA ASN A 61 2.84 -1.00 -9.26
C ASN A 61 3.71 0.03 -10.00
N GLY A 62 3.53 1.31 -9.72
CA GLY A 62 4.30 2.39 -10.30
C GLY A 62 3.46 3.63 -10.57
N PHE A 63 4.12 4.67 -11.06
CA PHE A 63 3.55 6.00 -11.21
C PHE A 63 3.88 6.60 -12.56
N PHE A 64 3.00 7.49 -13.04
CA PHE A 64 3.22 8.30 -14.23
C PHE A 64 2.82 9.75 -13.94
N PHE A 65 3.69 10.69 -14.24
CA PHE A 65 3.43 12.12 -14.11
C PHE A 65 4.29 12.93 -15.09
N ILE A 66 4.00 14.21 -15.22
CA ILE A 66 4.89 15.13 -15.89
C ILE A 66 5.91 15.63 -14.85
N ASP A 67 7.18 15.43 -15.09
CA ASP A 67 8.24 15.96 -14.21
C ASP A 67 8.23 17.49 -14.23
N ASN A 68 8.21 18.11 -13.06
CA ASN A 68 8.08 19.56 -12.96
C ASN A 68 9.35 20.32 -13.44
N THR A 69 10.51 19.69 -13.41
CA THR A 69 11.77 20.29 -13.82
C THR A 69 12.01 20.13 -15.31
N THR A 70 11.93 18.90 -15.79
CA THR A 70 12.24 18.58 -17.19
C THR A 70 11.05 18.79 -18.13
N LYS A 71 9.84 18.94 -17.59
CA LYS A 71 8.56 19.03 -18.32
C LYS A 71 8.26 17.80 -19.20
N LYS A 72 8.89 16.67 -18.91
CA LYS A 72 8.75 15.43 -19.68
C LYS A 72 7.85 14.41 -18.96
N PRO A 73 7.14 13.58 -19.73
CA PRO A 73 6.47 12.41 -19.18
C PRO A 73 7.48 11.48 -18.49
N THR A 74 7.17 11.08 -17.26
CA THR A 74 8.07 10.30 -16.41
C THR A 74 7.30 9.10 -15.84
N PHE A 75 7.90 7.93 -15.93
CA PHE A 75 7.48 6.74 -15.19
C PHE A 75 8.45 6.55 -14.02
N ALA A 76 7.90 6.30 -12.83
CA ALA A 76 8.69 6.14 -11.62
C ALA A 76 8.17 4.98 -10.76
N ASN A 77 9.05 4.41 -9.95
CA ASN A 77 8.69 3.41 -8.94
C ASN A 77 8.30 4.06 -7.60
N ASN A 78 8.58 5.34 -7.44
CA ASN A 78 8.24 6.09 -6.24
C ASN A 78 7.87 7.53 -6.55
N VAL A 79 7.14 8.13 -5.62
CA VAL A 79 6.81 9.56 -5.58
C VAL A 79 7.09 10.06 -4.18
N ALA A 80 7.93 11.08 -4.04
CA ALA A 80 8.19 11.68 -2.75
C ALA A 80 6.97 12.48 -2.25
N ALA A 81 6.81 12.59 -0.93
CA ALA A 81 5.69 13.31 -0.30
C ALA A 81 5.47 14.72 -0.84
N SER A 82 6.56 15.43 -1.13
CA SER A 82 6.54 16.81 -1.65
C SER A 82 6.77 16.90 -3.17
N GLN A 83 6.67 15.77 -3.90
CA GLN A 83 6.92 15.73 -5.34
C GLN A 83 5.88 16.54 -6.11
N ALA A 84 6.27 17.73 -6.55
CA ALA A 84 5.45 18.54 -7.45
C ALA A 84 5.49 17.98 -8.87
N PHE A 85 4.34 17.91 -9.52
CA PHE A 85 4.22 17.50 -10.91
C PHE A 85 4.11 18.74 -11.83
N GLY A 86 4.60 18.60 -13.04
CA GLY A 86 4.44 19.58 -14.09
C GLY A 86 3.03 19.51 -14.71
N THR A 87 2.65 20.59 -15.37
CA THR A 87 1.36 20.66 -16.06
C THR A 87 1.36 19.77 -17.30
N ASN A 88 0.35 18.94 -17.43
CA ASN A 88 0.10 18.17 -18.64
C ASN A 88 -0.36 19.12 -19.77
N PRO A 89 0.38 19.22 -20.88
CA PRO A 89 0.07 20.19 -21.94
C PRO A 89 -1.27 19.92 -22.64
N ASN A 90 -1.78 18.67 -22.55
CA ASN A 90 -3.03 18.31 -23.23
C ASN A 90 -4.27 18.53 -22.36
N THR A 91 -4.11 18.49 -21.03
CA THR A 91 -5.26 18.55 -20.10
C THR A 91 -5.22 19.76 -19.17
N GLY A 92 -4.10 20.45 -19.06
CA GLY A 92 -3.88 21.51 -18.09
C GLY A 92 -3.77 21.03 -16.63
N SER A 93 -3.87 19.72 -16.39
CA SER A 93 -3.80 19.13 -15.05
C SER A 93 -2.35 19.01 -14.56
N THR A 94 -2.16 19.22 -13.27
CA THR A 94 -0.90 18.96 -12.57
C THR A 94 -0.93 17.62 -11.82
N ASN A 95 -1.98 16.79 -12.03
CA ASN A 95 -2.07 15.47 -11.41
C ASN A 95 -1.41 14.41 -12.28
N GLY A 96 -0.94 13.36 -11.62
CA GLY A 96 -0.40 12.16 -12.25
C GLY A 96 -1.37 10.98 -12.17
N PHE A 97 -0.81 9.80 -12.39
CA PHE A 97 -1.52 8.53 -12.28
C PHE A 97 -0.68 7.52 -11.48
N ALA A 98 -1.36 6.73 -10.65
CA ALA A 98 -0.81 5.53 -10.03
C ALA A 98 -1.39 4.29 -10.73
N PHE A 99 -0.55 3.32 -10.98
CA PHE A 99 -0.95 2.01 -11.45
C PHE A 99 -1.07 1.08 -10.25
N VAL A 100 -2.23 0.46 -10.11
CA VAL A 100 -2.56 -0.40 -8.97
C VAL A 100 -2.92 -1.78 -9.49
N ASN A 101 -2.31 -2.79 -8.91
CA ASN A 101 -2.80 -4.16 -9.03
C ASN A 101 -3.96 -4.34 -8.06
N ASN A 102 -5.17 -4.36 -8.59
CA ASN A 102 -6.42 -4.40 -7.81
C ASN A 102 -7.15 -5.74 -7.93
N ASP A 103 -6.47 -6.79 -8.39
CA ASP A 103 -7.03 -8.14 -8.38
C ASP A 103 -7.14 -8.62 -6.92
N PRO A 104 -8.36 -8.88 -6.41
CA PRO A 104 -8.56 -9.29 -5.03
C PRO A 104 -8.00 -10.68 -4.71
N PHE A 105 -7.70 -11.47 -5.73
CA PHE A 105 -7.14 -12.82 -5.58
C PHE A 105 -5.64 -12.88 -5.91
N GLN A 106 -5.03 -11.74 -6.21
CA GLN A 106 -3.59 -11.69 -6.44
C GLN A 106 -2.85 -12.07 -5.16
N GLU A 107 -1.96 -13.01 -5.27
CA GLU A 107 -1.02 -13.36 -4.22
C GLU A 107 0.17 -12.40 -4.23
N TYR A 108 0.56 -11.96 -3.06
CA TYR A 108 1.75 -11.14 -2.83
C TYR A 108 2.67 -11.86 -1.84
N ILE A 109 3.95 -11.57 -1.92
CA ILE A 109 4.92 -11.99 -0.91
C ILE A 109 5.22 -10.77 -0.03
N CYS A 110 5.07 -10.96 1.27
CA CYS A 110 5.34 -9.95 2.27
C CYS A 110 6.18 -10.55 3.40
N LYS A 111 7.07 -9.75 3.96
CA LYS A 111 7.85 -10.14 5.12
C LYS A 111 7.03 -9.93 6.39
N ALA A 112 7.02 -10.90 7.30
CA ALA A 112 6.41 -10.75 8.61
C ALA A 112 7.41 -10.14 9.60
N ASP A 113 6.99 -9.19 10.45
CA ASP A 113 7.84 -8.58 11.47
C ASP A 113 8.08 -9.49 12.69
N ALA A 114 7.17 -10.44 12.93
CA ALA A 114 7.25 -11.42 14.01
C ALA A 114 6.78 -12.81 13.54
N ALA A 115 6.94 -13.80 14.39
CA ALA A 115 6.48 -15.17 14.15
C ALA A 115 4.97 -15.23 13.97
N ILE A 116 4.51 -16.04 13.03
CA ILE A 116 3.09 -16.30 12.78
C ILE A 116 2.76 -17.70 13.30
N SER A 117 1.72 -17.79 14.11
CA SER A 117 1.21 -19.09 14.52
C SER A 117 0.61 -19.82 13.33
N GLN A 118 0.94 -21.09 13.17
CA GLN A 118 0.38 -21.93 12.10
C GLN A 118 -1.15 -22.00 12.15
N ALA A 119 -1.74 -21.90 13.36
CA ALA A 119 -3.19 -21.84 13.55
C ALA A 119 -3.84 -20.55 12.99
N ASN A 120 -3.05 -19.51 12.79
CA ASN A 120 -3.52 -18.22 12.31
C ASN A 120 -3.43 -18.06 10.78
N GLN A 121 -2.86 -19.03 10.08
CA GLN A 121 -2.92 -19.09 8.62
C GLN A 121 -4.38 -19.23 8.16
N ASN A 122 -4.78 -18.46 7.18
CA ASN A 122 -6.15 -18.38 6.65
C ASN A 122 -7.22 -17.96 7.68
N ALA A 123 -6.86 -17.71 8.93
CA ALA A 123 -7.80 -17.39 10.00
C ALA A 123 -7.80 -15.90 10.37
N LEU A 124 -6.63 -15.26 10.32
CA LEU A 124 -6.48 -13.86 10.68
C LEU A 124 -5.92 -13.03 9.52
N ALA A 125 -6.33 -11.80 9.48
CA ALA A 125 -5.73 -10.78 8.63
C ALA A 125 -4.82 -9.86 9.45
N TYR A 126 -3.82 -9.28 8.80
CA TYR A 126 -2.80 -8.43 9.41
C TYR A 126 -2.68 -7.11 8.66
N ASN A 127 -2.34 -6.06 9.37
CA ASN A 127 -1.99 -4.79 8.79
C ASN A 127 -0.53 -4.79 8.29
N CYS A 128 -0.19 -3.84 7.45
CA CYS A 128 1.19 -3.52 7.15
C CYS A 128 1.66 -2.38 8.05
N ASN A 129 2.92 -2.41 8.46
CA ASN A 129 3.51 -1.27 9.12
C ASN A 129 3.75 -0.11 8.14
N ASN A 130 3.82 1.10 8.68
CA ASN A 130 4.14 2.31 7.91
C ASN A 130 5.66 2.44 7.79
N ASN A 131 6.26 1.70 6.87
CA ASN A 131 7.69 1.77 6.65
C ASN A 131 7.96 2.25 5.23
N ASP A 132 8.28 3.54 5.12
CA ASP A 132 8.65 4.13 3.85
C ASP A 132 9.88 3.42 3.28
N GLY A 133 9.78 3.01 2.04
CA GLY A 133 10.88 2.40 1.31
C GLY A 133 12.03 3.39 1.07
N SER A 134 13.12 2.88 0.54
CA SER A 134 14.23 3.70 0.09
C SER A 134 13.89 4.39 -1.22
N ASN A 135 14.03 5.72 -1.28
CA ASN A 135 13.93 6.48 -2.53
C ASN A 135 14.96 6.05 -3.59
N LYS A 136 16.00 5.30 -3.20
CA LYS A 136 16.99 4.80 -4.14
C LYS A 136 16.46 3.68 -5.02
N ASP A 137 15.70 2.77 -4.44
CA ASP A 137 15.17 1.60 -5.14
C ASP A 137 13.73 1.81 -5.59
N GLY A 138 13.03 2.77 -4.97
CA GLY A 138 11.65 3.11 -5.27
C GLY A 138 10.67 1.99 -4.93
N GLN A 139 11.07 1.09 -4.03
CA GLN A 139 10.25 -0.04 -3.60
C GLN A 139 9.91 0.06 -2.12
N SER A 140 8.72 -0.37 -1.78
CA SER A 140 8.24 -0.52 -0.43
C SER A 140 9.11 -1.48 0.38
N VAL A 141 9.27 -1.18 1.65
CA VAL A 141 9.83 -2.09 2.66
C VAL A 141 8.82 -2.41 3.75
N VAL A 142 7.54 -2.22 3.47
CA VAL A 142 6.48 -2.57 4.40
C VAL A 142 6.56 -4.03 4.79
N THR A 143 6.28 -4.31 6.05
CA THR A 143 6.17 -5.66 6.60
C THR A 143 4.79 -5.86 7.17
N LEU A 144 4.33 -7.11 7.27
CA LEU A 144 3.13 -7.44 8.03
C LEU A 144 3.39 -7.23 9.52
N GLU A 145 2.53 -6.49 10.17
CA GLU A 145 2.55 -6.23 11.61
C GLU A 145 1.75 -7.32 12.33
N ILE A 146 2.44 -8.35 12.81
CA ILE A 146 1.79 -9.54 13.38
C ILE A 146 1.10 -9.23 14.71
N GLY A 147 1.57 -8.23 15.45
CA GLY A 147 0.91 -7.71 16.65
C GLY A 147 -0.42 -6.98 16.37
N SER A 148 -0.63 -6.52 15.14
CA SER A 148 -1.83 -5.78 14.72
C SER A 148 -2.70 -6.67 13.82
N ASN A 149 -3.48 -7.54 14.44
CA ASN A 149 -4.35 -8.48 13.74
C ASN A 149 -5.81 -8.26 14.12
N ASN A 150 -6.66 -8.22 13.11
CA ASN A 150 -8.12 -8.18 13.29
C ASN A 150 -8.77 -8.75 12.02
N ALA A 151 -9.57 -9.79 12.18
CA ALA A 151 -10.23 -10.45 11.06
C ALA A 151 -11.14 -9.52 10.23
N ASP A 152 -11.68 -8.48 10.87
CA ASP A 152 -12.68 -7.60 10.26
C ASP A 152 -12.09 -6.29 9.70
N THR A 153 -10.88 -5.90 10.14
CA THR A 153 -10.32 -4.58 9.83
C THR A 153 -8.90 -4.61 9.24
N SER A 154 -8.26 -5.76 9.15
CA SER A 154 -6.89 -5.87 8.65
C SER A 154 -6.82 -6.09 7.15
N MET A 155 -5.68 -5.73 6.54
CA MET A 155 -5.51 -5.62 5.09
C MET A 155 -5.31 -6.95 4.37
N PHE A 156 -4.46 -7.81 4.91
CA PHE A 156 -3.99 -9.01 4.24
C PHE A 156 -4.13 -10.25 5.08
N THR A 157 -4.66 -11.30 4.46
CA THR A 157 -4.72 -12.65 5.06
C THR A 157 -3.50 -13.44 4.61
N VAL A 158 -2.81 -14.08 5.56
CA VAL A 158 -1.71 -15.01 5.28
C VAL A 158 -2.27 -16.35 4.84
N ILE A 159 -1.89 -16.79 3.64
CA ILE A 159 -2.35 -18.06 3.05
C ILE A 159 -1.29 -19.15 3.07
N GLY A 160 -0.04 -18.82 3.33
CA GLY A 160 1.05 -19.78 3.41
C GLY A 160 2.43 -19.13 3.47
N THR A 161 3.46 -19.95 3.46
CA THR A 161 4.84 -19.50 3.31
C THR A 161 5.13 -19.12 1.86
N ALA A 162 6.19 -18.33 1.64
CA ALA A 162 6.60 -17.94 0.29
C ALA A 162 7.28 -19.07 -0.50
N GLU A 163 7.50 -20.25 0.13
CA GLU A 163 8.26 -21.37 -0.45
C GLU A 163 9.71 -20.96 -0.80
N ASP A 164 10.25 -20.06 0.01
CA ASP A 164 11.64 -19.63 -0.07
C ASP A 164 12.49 -20.53 0.83
N PRO A 165 13.38 -21.37 0.28
CA PRO A 165 14.13 -22.35 1.06
C PRO A 165 14.98 -21.75 2.18
N GLU A 166 15.34 -20.48 2.06
CA GLU A 166 16.16 -19.78 3.06
C GLU A 166 15.34 -19.05 4.12
N ASN A 167 14.03 -18.86 3.89
CA ASN A 167 13.20 -18.01 4.74
C ASN A 167 11.72 -18.43 4.81
N GLU A 168 11.45 -19.72 4.96
CA GLU A 168 10.09 -20.25 5.04
C GLU A 168 9.63 -20.67 6.45
N ASP A 169 10.48 -20.48 7.47
CA ASP A 169 10.09 -20.80 8.85
C ASP A 169 9.10 -19.75 9.38
N ILE A 170 7.83 -20.08 9.29
CA ILE A 170 6.74 -19.20 9.74
C ILE A 170 6.78 -18.90 11.24
N THR A 171 7.51 -19.69 12.01
CA THR A 171 7.70 -19.48 13.46
C THR A 171 8.84 -18.52 13.78
N ALA A 172 9.56 -18.07 12.77
CA ALA A 172 10.62 -17.09 12.89
C ALA A 172 10.16 -15.68 12.48
N ALA A 173 10.63 -14.66 13.17
CA ALA A 173 10.48 -13.28 12.75
C ALA A 173 11.22 -13.02 11.43
N GLY A 174 10.63 -12.27 10.54
CA GLY A 174 11.21 -11.96 9.24
C GLY A 174 10.95 -13.02 8.16
N CYS A 175 10.12 -14.01 8.43
CA CYS A 175 9.67 -14.99 7.46
C CYS A 175 8.93 -14.32 6.30
N ASN A 176 9.19 -14.76 5.08
CA ASN A 176 8.43 -14.38 3.90
C ASN A 176 7.16 -15.23 3.79
N VAL A 177 6.03 -14.59 3.67
CA VAL A 177 4.72 -15.24 3.59
C VAL A 177 3.95 -14.82 2.35
N LYS A 178 3.12 -15.71 1.85
CA LYS A 178 2.13 -15.41 0.83
C LYS A 178 0.90 -14.82 1.47
N VAL A 179 0.44 -13.72 0.91
CA VAL A 179 -0.74 -13.00 1.40
C VAL A 179 -1.68 -12.67 0.25
N VAL A 180 -2.95 -12.57 0.56
CA VAL A 180 -4.00 -12.04 -0.32
C VAL A 180 -4.74 -10.92 0.39
N MET A 181 -5.35 -10.01 -0.36
CA MET A 181 -6.18 -8.98 0.25
C MET A 181 -7.32 -9.61 1.05
N ALA A 182 -7.46 -9.23 2.31
CA ALA A 182 -8.53 -9.70 3.18
C ALA A 182 -9.90 -9.29 2.62
N ALA A 183 -10.89 -10.18 2.68
CA ALA A 183 -12.21 -9.93 2.11
C ALA A 183 -12.88 -8.67 2.69
N ALA A 184 -12.73 -8.44 4.00
CA ALA A 184 -13.28 -7.27 4.68
C ALA A 184 -12.59 -5.95 4.26
N ALA A 185 -11.33 -6.02 3.83
CA ALA A 185 -10.53 -4.86 3.45
C ALA A 185 -10.82 -4.34 2.05
N ARG A 186 -11.34 -5.16 1.15
CA ARG A 186 -11.48 -4.82 -0.28
C ARG A 186 -12.48 -3.70 -0.52
N LEU A 187 -12.10 -2.77 -1.42
CA LEU A 187 -13.04 -1.76 -1.92
C LEU A 187 -14.08 -2.39 -2.84
N TYR A 188 -13.64 -3.37 -3.65
CA TYR A 188 -14.48 -4.12 -4.57
C TYR A 188 -14.47 -5.59 -4.14
N GLY A 189 -15.53 -6.05 -3.55
CA GLY A 189 -15.70 -7.42 -3.06
C GLY A 189 -17.05 -7.99 -3.45
#